data_39ff630215ee3c41680c19ae13879c56
#
_entry.id   39ff630215ee3c41680c19ae13879c56
#
_cell.length_a   1.000
_cell.length_b   1.000
_cell.length_c   1.000
_cell.angle_alpha   90.00
_cell.angle_beta   90.00
_cell.angle_gamma   90.00
#
_symmetry.space_group_name_H-M   'P 1'
#
loop_
_entity.id
_entity.type
_entity.pdbx_description
1 polymer ?
#
loop_
_entity_poly.entity_id
_entity_poly.type
_entity_poly.pdbx_seq_one_letter_code
_entity_poly.pdbx_strand_id
1 'polypeptide(L)'
;MAGVGDRLGPIILGEIGDIRRFRSGKALNAYAGNDAPPYQSGQFESRNRHISKRGNPALRKACFEVMQALKLAKPQDDPVYLFLLKKEQEGTPYNVAKMAAVNKFLRIYYARAMELYR
;
A
#
# COMPACT_ATOMS: atom_id res chain seq x y z
N MET A 1 -7.43 -11.77 1.83
CA MET A 1 -6.00 -11.45 2.04
C MET A 1 -5.75 -11.21 3.51
N ALA A 2 -4.62 -11.65 3.99
CA ALA A 2 -4.27 -11.47 5.40
C ALA A 2 -4.22 -9.99 5.77
N GLY A 3 -4.66 -9.67 6.99
CA GLY A 3 -4.66 -8.31 7.51
C GLY A 3 -5.83 -7.44 7.06
N VAL A 4 -6.61 -7.89 6.09
CA VAL A 4 -7.68 -7.07 5.53
C VAL A 4 -8.94 -7.12 6.40
N GLY A 5 -9.44 -8.30 6.68
CA GLY A 5 -10.58 -8.46 7.58
C GLY A 5 -11.88 -7.85 7.10
N ASP A 6 -12.89 -7.94 7.97
CA ASP A 6 -14.26 -7.52 7.63
C ASP A 6 -14.43 -6.01 7.59
N ARG A 7 -13.59 -5.26 8.31
CA ARG A 7 -13.69 -3.80 8.33
C ARG A 7 -12.90 -3.16 7.19
N LEU A 8 -11.65 -3.59 7.02
CA LEU A 8 -10.76 -2.96 6.03
C LEU A 8 -11.06 -3.40 4.62
N GLY A 9 -11.54 -4.64 4.43
CA GLY A 9 -11.89 -5.13 3.11
C GLY A 9 -12.87 -4.25 2.36
N PRO A 10 -14.04 -3.97 2.94
CA PRO A 10 -15.00 -3.08 2.29
C PRO A 10 -14.48 -1.68 2.06
N ILE A 11 -13.68 -1.15 2.98
CA ILE A 11 -13.09 0.19 2.82
C ILE A 11 -12.18 0.22 1.59
N ILE A 12 -11.29 -0.77 1.49
CA ILE A 12 -10.35 -0.84 0.38
C ILE A 12 -11.09 -1.02 -0.94
N LEU A 13 -12.06 -1.94 -0.98
CA LEU A 13 -12.87 -2.16 -2.18
C LEU A 13 -13.59 -0.90 -2.61
N GLY A 14 -14.18 -0.18 -1.65
CA GLY A 14 -14.91 1.03 -1.95
C GLY A 14 -14.03 2.14 -2.48
N GLU A 15 -12.83 2.30 -1.90
CA GLU A 15 -11.92 3.36 -2.32
C GLU A 15 -11.26 3.07 -3.66
N ILE A 16 -10.97 1.80 -3.95
CA ILE A 16 -10.36 1.43 -5.23
C ILE A 16 -11.40 1.39 -6.35
N GLY A 17 -12.58 0.88 -6.06
CA GLY A 17 -13.62 0.73 -7.06
C GLY A 17 -13.26 -0.35 -8.08
N ASP A 18 -13.59 -0.09 -9.34
CA ASP A 18 -13.32 -1.05 -10.41
C ASP A 18 -11.82 -1.09 -10.70
N ILE A 19 -11.22 -2.24 -10.45
CA ILE A 19 -9.78 -2.41 -10.61
C ILE A 19 -9.34 -2.18 -12.06
N ARG A 20 -10.24 -2.38 -13.01
CA ARG A 20 -9.91 -2.24 -14.43
C ARG A 20 -9.62 -0.80 -14.85
N ARG A 21 -9.97 0.18 -14.03
CA ARG A 21 -9.65 1.58 -14.33
C ARG A 21 -8.17 1.90 -14.13
N PHE A 22 -7.41 0.98 -13.52
CA PHE A 22 -5.98 1.15 -13.35
C PHE A 22 -5.25 0.28 -14.38
N ARG A 23 -4.18 0.82 -14.96
CA ARG A 23 -3.42 0.10 -15.97
C ARG A 23 -2.39 -0.86 -15.39
N SER A 24 -2.06 -0.72 -14.12
CA SER A 24 -1.03 -1.53 -13.49
C SER A 24 -1.11 -1.41 -11.98
N GLY A 25 -0.41 -2.31 -11.29
CA GLY A 25 -0.25 -2.19 -9.84
C GLY A 25 0.49 -0.92 -9.45
N LYS A 26 1.41 -0.48 -10.30
CA LYS A 26 2.12 0.77 -10.07
C LYS A 26 1.15 1.96 -10.09
N ALA A 27 0.21 1.95 -11.04
CA ALA A 27 -0.79 3.01 -11.11
C ALA A 27 -1.68 3.02 -9.87
N LEU A 28 -2.05 1.84 -9.37
CA LEU A 28 -2.83 1.74 -8.15
C LEU A 28 -2.05 2.29 -6.95
N ASN A 29 -0.77 1.97 -6.88
CA ASN A 29 0.09 2.47 -5.80
C ASN A 29 0.19 4.00 -5.85
N ALA A 30 0.31 4.57 -7.03
CA ALA A 30 0.32 6.02 -7.20
C ALA A 30 -1.00 6.65 -6.79
N TYR A 31 -2.11 6.00 -7.13
CA TYR A 31 -3.43 6.47 -6.73
C TYR A 31 -3.56 6.55 -5.22
N ALA A 32 -2.97 5.61 -4.50
CA ALA A 32 -2.98 5.63 -3.03
C ALA A 32 -2.06 6.72 -2.46
N GLY A 33 -1.24 7.34 -3.31
CA GLY A 33 -0.32 8.37 -2.87
C GLY A 33 0.92 7.79 -2.18
N ASN A 34 1.24 6.54 -2.49
CA ASN A 34 2.31 5.82 -1.82
C ASN A 34 3.62 5.80 -2.61
N ASP A 35 3.67 6.50 -3.73
CA ASP A 35 4.83 6.48 -4.62
C ASP A 35 5.73 7.71 -4.50
N ALA A 36 5.38 8.67 -3.67
CA ALA A 36 6.17 9.87 -3.51
C ALA A 36 7.50 9.53 -2.85
N PRO A 37 8.64 9.90 -3.46
CA PRO A 37 9.94 9.63 -2.85
C PRO A 37 10.10 10.41 -1.55
N PRO A 38 10.45 9.74 -0.46
CA PRO A 38 10.55 10.41 0.83
C PRO A 38 11.79 11.28 0.97
N TYR A 39 12.74 11.15 0.08
CA TYR A 39 14.02 11.84 0.18
C TYR A 39 14.13 13.04 -0.74
N GLN A 40 13.02 13.56 -1.23
CA GLN A 40 13.04 14.75 -2.06
C GLN A 40 13.67 15.91 -1.29
N SER A 41 14.47 16.73 -2.01
CA SER A 41 15.12 17.85 -1.39
C SER A 41 14.09 18.84 -0.85
N GLY A 42 14.51 19.65 0.14
CA GLY A 42 13.60 20.54 0.80
C GLY A 42 12.88 21.52 -0.11
N GLN A 43 13.55 21.99 -1.15
CA GLN A 43 12.91 22.93 -2.05
C GLN A 43 11.80 22.31 -2.87
N PHE A 44 11.81 21.00 -3.03
CA PHE A 44 10.75 20.29 -3.73
C PHE A 44 9.63 19.85 -2.80
N GLU A 45 9.91 19.77 -1.53
CA GLU A 45 8.95 19.24 -0.58
C GLU A 45 7.66 20.05 -0.55
N SER A 46 7.76 21.37 -0.65
CA SER A 46 6.56 22.21 -0.64
C SER A 46 5.70 21.94 -1.86
N ARG A 47 6.30 21.65 -2.99
CA ARG A 47 5.56 21.29 -4.19
C ARG A 47 5.04 19.87 -4.10
N ASN A 48 5.84 18.98 -3.56
CA ASN A 48 5.45 17.57 -3.42
C ASN A 48 4.27 17.40 -2.49
N ARG A 49 4.09 18.30 -1.55
CA ARG A 49 2.91 18.24 -0.69
C ARG A 49 1.63 18.35 -1.50
N HIS A 50 1.63 19.13 -2.57
CA HIS A 50 0.47 19.21 -3.45
C HIS A 50 0.27 17.91 -4.19
N ILE A 51 1.35 17.29 -4.65
CA ILE A 51 1.27 16.03 -5.37
C ILE A 51 0.76 14.92 -4.46
N SER A 52 1.29 14.84 -3.25
CA SER A 52 0.88 13.80 -2.32
C SER A 52 -0.59 13.93 -1.92
N LYS A 53 -1.14 15.13 -1.99
CA LYS A 53 -2.55 15.34 -1.72
C LYS A 53 -3.44 14.80 -2.84
N ARG A 54 -2.87 14.52 -4.01
CA ARG A 54 -3.63 13.95 -5.12
C ARG A 54 -3.94 12.48 -4.92
N GLY A 55 -3.19 11.82 -4.04
CA GLY A 55 -3.46 10.44 -3.75
C GLY A 55 -4.76 10.30 -2.99
N ASN A 56 -5.13 9.08 -2.66
CA ASN A 56 -6.31 8.80 -1.87
C ASN A 56 -5.89 8.56 -0.42
N PRO A 57 -6.03 9.56 0.46
CA PRO A 57 -5.62 9.40 1.86
C PRO A 57 -6.38 8.30 2.58
N ALA A 58 -7.65 8.11 2.26
CA ALA A 58 -8.44 7.06 2.91
C ALA A 58 -7.92 5.67 2.55
N LEU A 59 -7.56 5.47 1.28
CA LEU A 59 -6.99 4.20 0.86
C LEU A 59 -5.62 3.99 1.50
N ARG A 60 -4.79 5.02 1.50
CA ARG A 60 -3.45 4.92 2.10
C ARG A 60 -3.54 4.57 3.59
N LYS A 61 -4.45 5.23 4.29
CA LYS A 61 -4.65 4.96 5.72
C LYS A 61 -5.08 3.51 5.93
N ALA A 62 -6.03 3.04 5.14
CA ALA A 62 -6.51 1.66 5.25
C ALA A 62 -5.37 0.67 5.00
N CYS A 63 -4.52 0.94 4.01
CA CYS A 63 -3.39 0.08 3.72
C CYS A 63 -2.38 0.04 4.87
N PHE A 64 -2.12 1.18 5.51
CA PHE A 64 -1.24 1.19 6.68
C PHE A 64 -1.85 0.42 7.85
N GLU A 65 -3.17 0.48 8.00
CA GLU A 65 -3.83 -0.34 9.02
C GLU A 65 -3.72 -1.83 8.72
N VAL A 66 -3.73 -2.21 7.44
CA VAL A 66 -3.47 -3.60 7.05
C VAL A 66 -2.07 -4.01 7.51
N MET A 67 -1.06 -3.15 7.31
CA MET A 67 0.29 -3.46 7.76
C MET A 67 0.35 -3.67 9.27
N GLN A 68 -0.35 -2.84 10.02
CA GLN A 68 -0.40 -3.02 11.48
C GLN A 68 -1.07 -4.34 11.86
N ALA A 69 -2.15 -4.68 11.20
CA ALA A 69 -2.85 -5.94 11.45
C ALA A 69 -1.94 -7.14 11.16
N LEU A 70 -1.15 -7.05 10.10
CA LEU A 70 -0.19 -8.11 9.78
C LEU A 70 0.86 -8.27 10.88
N LYS A 71 1.35 -7.16 11.42
CA LYS A 71 2.35 -7.22 12.48
C LYS A 71 1.78 -7.83 13.76
N LEU A 72 0.50 -7.64 14.02
CA LEU A 72 -0.14 -8.24 15.17
C LEU A 72 -0.45 -9.73 14.95
N ALA A 73 -0.93 -10.08 13.77
CA ALA A 73 -1.33 -11.46 13.48
C ALA A 73 -0.15 -12.36 13.15
N LYS A 74 0.91 -11.80 12.59
CA LYS A 74 2.14 -12.53 12.22
C LYS A 74 1.85 -13.76 11.35
N PRO A 75 1.16 -13.60 10.21
CA PRO A 75 0.84 -14.74 9.36
C PRO A 75 2.10 -15.24 8.64
N GLN A 76 2.58 -16.40 9.05
CA GLN A 76 3.91 -16.89 8.65
C GLN A 76 4.07 -17.21 7.17
N ASP A 77 2.96 -17.35 6.46
CA ASP A 77 2.99 -17.67 5.04
C ASP A 77 2.52 -16.50 4.16
N ASP A 78 2.28 -15.34 4.73
CA ASP A 78 1.82 -14.19 3.96
C ASP A 78 2.98 -13.44 3.34
N PRO A 79 2.99 -13.26 2.01
CA PRO A 79 4.13 -12.63 1.34
C PRO A 79 4.34 -11.16 1.74
N VAL A 80 3.27 -10.44 2.04
CA VAL A 80 3.39 -9.04 2.44
C VAL A 80 4.00 -8.93 3.84
N TYR A 81 3.53 -9.77 4.76
CA TYR A 81 4.09 -9.79 6.10
C TYR A 81 5.57 -10.17 6.09
N LEU A 82 5.91 -11.21 5.33
CA LEU A 82 7.31 -11.65 5.25
C LEU A 82 8.20 -10.58 4.64
N PHE A 83 7.69 -9.85 3.64
CA PHE A 83 8.42 -8.75 3.05
C PHE A 83 8.65 -7.62 4.06
N LEU A 84 7.60 -7.26 4.81
CA LEU A 84 7.71 -6.22 5.84
C LEU A 84 8.74 -6.61 6.89
N LEU A 85 8.67 -7.85 7.35
CA LEU A 85 9.60 -8.37 8.36
C LEU A 85 11.04 -8.33 7.85
N LYS A 86 11.25 -8.74 6.61
CA LYS A 86 12.57 -8.73 6.00
C LYS A 86 13.14 -7.30 5.95
N LYS A 87 12.32 -6.34 5.55
CA LYS A 87 12.76 -4.95 5.49
C LYS A 87 13.17 -4.43 6.87
N GLU A 88 12.41 -4.79 7.88
CA GLU A 88 12.73 -4.38 9.24
C GLU A 88 14.04 -5.04 9.72
N GLN A 89 14.26 -6.29 9.36
CA GLN A 89 15.48 -6.99 9.72
C GLN A 89 16.70 -6.42 9.01
N GLU A 90 16.53 -5.84 7.85
CA GLU A 90 17.60 -5.17 7.11
C GLU A 90 17.96 -3.80 7.70
N GLY A 91 17.22 -3.36 8.70
CA GLY A 91 17.46 -2.06 9.30
C GLY A 91 16.75 -0.90 8.61
N THR A 92 15.82 -1.21 7.70
CA THR A 92 15.06 -0.17 7.01
C THR A 92 14.19 0.60 8.03
N PRO A 93 14.20 1.93 7.98
CA PRO A 93 13.34 2.71 8.88
C PRO A 93 11.88 2.28 8.78
N TYR A 94 11.19 2.32 9.89
CA TYR A 94 9.86 1.78 10.02
C TYR A 94 8.88 2.31 8.96
N ASN A 95 8.84 3.62 8.76
CA ASN A 95 7.90 4.19 7.79
C ASN A 95 8.23 3.80 6.36
N VAL A 96 9.53 3.70 6.05
CA VAL A 96 9.97 3.30 4.72
C VAL A 96 9.62 1.84 4.47
N ALA A 97 9.83 0.99 5.47
CA ALA A 97 9.47 -0.43 5.37
C ALA A 97 7.97 -0.60 5.13
N LYS A 98 7.15 0.17 5.83
CA LYS A 98 5.70 0.12 5.65
C LYS A 98 5.30 0.57 4.25
N MET A 99 5.88 1.64 3.75
CA MET A 99 5.56 2.11 2.40
C MET A 99 5.89 1.07 1.35
N ALA A 100 7.05 0.42 1.50
CA ALA A 100 7.45 -0.64 0.58
C ALA A 100 6.48 -1.83 0.65
N ALA A 101 6.06 -2.19 1.85
CA ALA A 101 5.13 -3.30 2.05
C ALA A 101 3.74 -2.96 1.49
N VAL A 102 3.29 -1.72 1.64
CA VAL A 102 2.03 -1.29 1.04
C VAL A 102 2.10 -1.38 -0.47
N ASN A 103 3.21 -0.97 -1.07
CA ASN A 103 3.39 -1.10 -2.51
C ASN A 103 3.25 -2.58 -2.94
N LYS A 104 3.89 -3.48 -2.22
CA LYS A 104 3.77 -4.91 -2.51
C LYS A 104 2.34 -5.40 -2.35
N PHE A 105 1.66 -4.97 -1.29
CA PHE A 105 0.27 -5.32 -1.03
C PHE A 105 -0.63 -4.89 -2.20
N LEU A 106 -0.49 -3.66 -2.64
CA LEU A 106 -1.33 -3.14 -3.72
C LEU A 106 -1.06 -3.83 -5.05
N ARG A 107 0.19 -4.22 -5.31
CA ARG A 107 0.51 -4.96 -6.52
C ARG A 107 -0.12 -6.34 -6.51
N ILE A 108 -0.10 -7.01 -5.36
CA ILE A 108 -0.75 -8.32 -5.22
C ILE A 108 -2.26 -8.16 -5.35
N TYR A 109 -2.81 -7.14 -4.69
CA TYR A 109 -4.24 -6.85 -4.79
C TYR A 109 -4.65 -6.65 -6.24
N TYR A 110 -3.89 -5.84 -6.97
CA TYR A 110 -4.18 -5.57 -8.38
C TYR A 110 -4.18 -6.87 -9.20
N ALA A 111 -3.16 -7.69 -9.04
CA ALA A 111 -3.05 -8.93 -9.80
C ALA A 111 -4.22 -9.87 -9.50
N ARG A 112 -4.58 -10.03 -8.23
CA ARG A 112 -5.68 -10.90 -7.85
C ARG A 112 -7.02 -10.37 -8.33
N ALA A 113 -7.23 -9.07 -8.23
CA ALA A 113 -8.48 -8.46 -8.66
C ALA A 113 -8.65 -8.59 -10.17
N MET A 114 -7.57 -8.37 -10.92
CA MET A 114 -7.63 -8.49 -12.38
C MET A 114 -7.92 -9.91 -12.84
N GLU A 115 -7.51 -10.91 -12.09
CA GLU A 115 -7.81 -12.30 -12.44
C GLU A 115 -9.31 -12.58 -12.50
N LEU A 116 -10.09 -11.84 -11.71
CA LEU A 116 -11.54 -12.02 -11.71
C LEU A 116 -12.19 -11.61 -13.02
N TYR A 117 -11.48 -10.87 -13.87
CA TYR A 117 -12.00 -10.38 -15.13
C TYR A 117 -11.43 -11.09 -16.34
N ARG A 118 -10.69 -12.17 -16.14
CA ARG A 118 -10.11 -12.95 -17.25
C ARG A 118 -11.01 -14.09 -17.68
#